data_a4468ec0ecdd39a5fe37fd1ab2b112fb
#
_entry.id   a4468ec0ecdd39a5fe37fd1ab2b112fb
#
_cell.length_a   1.000
_cell.length_b   1.000
_cell.length_c   1.000
_cell.angle_alpha   90.00
_cell.angle_beta   90.00
_cell.angle_gamma   90.00
#
_symmetry.space_group_name_H-M   'P 1'
#
loop_
_entity.id
_entity.type
_entity.pdbx_description
1 polymer ?
#
loop_
_entity_poly.entity_id
_entity_poly.type
_entity_poly.pdbx_seq_one_letter_code
_entity_poly.pdbx_strand_id
1 'polypeptide(L)'
;MQLEDYFDFLAPNDIRIKGSRVGIENVLYDYIFRSMTPEEIDQRYWSINLEQVYATILYYLHNKEEVTRYITEWIEFGERMRREQEENPPPVIRRLRRLRELYGQEAARIVQERRAEEEVVFAQLLRERGPDYQVNNKSE
;
A
#
# COMPACT_ATOMS: atom_id res chain seq x y z
N MET A 1 -5.65 -29.66 15.91
CA MET A 1 -5.14 -28.35 15.51
C MET A 1 -6.07 -27.28 16.05
N GLN A 2 -5.52 -26.31 16.76
CA GLN A 2 -6.28 -25.18 17.30
C GLN A 2 -6.12 -23.97 16.37
N LEU A 3 -7.07 -23.07 16.42
CA LEU A 3 -7.05 -21.85 15.59
C LEU A 3 -5.80 -21.00 15.85
N GLU A 4 -5.37 -20.94 17.09
CA GLU A 4 -4.18 -20.21 17.52
C GLU A 4 -2.88 -20.73 16.89
N ASP A 5 -2.88 -21.96 16.39
CA ASP A 5 -1.71 -22.55 15.73
C ASP A 5 -1.37 -21.87 14.39
N TYR A 6 -2.28 -21.08 13.83
CA TYR A 6 -2.02 -20.27 12.64
C TYR A 6 -1.17 -19.04 12.91
N PHE A 7 -0.92 -18.69 14.18
CA PHE A 7 -0.33 -17.40 14.54
C PHE A 7 0.90 -17.56 15.42
N ASP A 8 1.79 -16.58 15.33
CA ASP A 8 2.89 -16.35 16.25
C ASP A 8 2.54 -15.15 17.14
N PHE A 9 2.36 -15.42 18.43
CA PHE A 9 2.07 -14.40 19.44
C PHE A 9 3.39 -13.87 20.01
N LEU A 10 3.99 -12.88 19.34
CA LEU A 10 5.31 -12.36 19.72
C LEU A 10 5.24 -11.40 20.88
N ALA A 11 4.16 -10.62 20.97
CA ALA A 11 3.89 -9.67 22.04
C ALA A 11 2.37 -9.41 22.06
N PRO A 12 1.82 -8.78 23.13
CA PRO A 12 0.40 -8.43 23.15
C PRO A 12 -0.04 -7.53 22.00
N ASN A 13 0.88 -6.76 21.45
CA ASN A 13 0.65 -5.85 20.31
C ASN A 13 1.30 -6.31 19.00
N ASP A 14 1.76 -7.56 18.95
CA ASP A 14 2.44 -8.10 17.76
C ASP A 14 2.06 -9.58 17.57
N ILE A 15 0.97 -9.80 16.86
CA ILE A 15 0.47 -11.11 16.47
C ILE A 15 0.61 -11.23 14.96
N ARG A 16 1.40 -12.19 14.52
CA ARG A 16 1.66 -12.42 13.09
C ARG A 16 1.12 -13.75 12.63
N ILE A 17 0.84 -13.83 11.34
CA ILE A 17 0.50 -15.10 10.69
C ILE A 17 1.79 -15.94 10.61
N LYS A 18 1.71 -17.16 11.11
CA LYS A 18 2.86 -18.08 11.22
C LYS A 18 3.62 -18.24 9.89
N GLY A 19 4.93 -18.12 9.95
CA GLY A 19 5.78 -18.25 8.78
C GLY A 19 5.84 -17.00 7.90
N SER A 20 5.23 -15.90 8.33
CA SER A 20 5.23 -14.65 7.59
C SER A 20 5.55 -13.46 8.49
N ARG A 21 5.76 -12.29 7.86
CA ARG A 21 5.87 -11.01 8.56
C ARG A 21 4.55 -10.25 8.58
N VAL A 22 3.49 -10.85 8.04
CA VAL A 22 2.18 -10.21 7.96
C VAL A 22 1.51 -10.32 9.33
N GLY A 23 1.19 -9.17 9.92
CA GLY A 23 0.43 -9.09 11.15
C GLY A 23 -1.06 -9.26 10.89
N ILE A 24 -1.79 -9.72 11.90
CA ILE A 24 -3.26 -9.85 11.79
C ILE A 24 -3.92 -8.50 11.51
N GLU A 25 -3.34 -7.39 11.99
CA GLU A 25 -3.82 -6.04 11.74
C GLU A 25 -3.87 -5.70 10.24
N ASN A 26 -2.91 -6.17 9.46
CA ASN A 26 -2.87 -5.91 8.01
C ASN A 26 -4.04 -6.59 7.30
N VAL A 27 -4.26 -7.86 7.58
CA VAL A 27 -5.36 -8.64 7.00
C VAL A 27 -6.72 -8.11 7.45
N LEU A 28 -6.87 -7.85 8.74
CA LEU A 28 -8.14 -7.39 9.28
C LEU A 28 -8.47 -5.95 8.92
N TYR A 29 -7.48 -5.08 8.79
CA TYR A 29 -7.69 -3.74 8.27
C TYR A 29 -8.26 -3.78 6.85
N ASP A 30 -7.68 -4.58 5.99
CA ASP A 30 -8.16 -4.75 4.62
C ASP A 30 -9.57 -5.34 4.57
N TYR A 31 -9.86 -6.30 5.45
CA TYR A 31 -11.17 -6.94 5.52
C TYR A 31 -12.26 -6.01 6.07
N ILE A 32 -11.98 -5.33 7.19
CA ILE A 32 -12.97 -4.53 7.91
C ILE A 32 -13.15 -3.13 7.27
N PHE A 33 -12.05 -2.44 7.02
CA PHE A 33 -12.08 -1.03 6.60
C PHE A 33 -12.03 -0.84 5.08
N ARG A 34 -11.39 -1.75 4.35
CA ARG A 34 -11.32 -1.68 2.89
C ARG A 34 -12.34 -2.55 2.19
N SER A 35 -13.10 -3.33 2.96
CA SER A 35 -14.13 -4.24 2.43
C SER A 35 -13.58 -5.22 1.38
N MET A 36 -12.32 -5.63 1.53
CA MET A 36 -11.71 -6.60 0.64
C MET A 36 -12.23 -8.00 0.96
N THR A 37 -12.46 -8.80 -0.07
CA THR A 37 -12.79 -10.21 0.11
C THR A 37 -11.56 -11.00 0.56
N PRO A 38 -11.72 -12.16 1.22
CA PRO A 38 -10.58 -13.01 1.58
C PRO A 38 -9.70 -13.38 0.39
N GLU A 39 -10.28 -13.60 -0.77
CA GLU A 39 -9.58 -13.92 -2.01
C GLU A 39 -8.73 -12.75 -2.51
N GLU A 40 -9.24 -11.53 -2.42
CA GLU A 40 -8.49 -10.32 -2.76
C GLU A 40 -7.31 -10.09 -1.80
N ILE A 41 -7.51 -10.37 -0.50
CA ILE A 41 -6.46 -10.27 0.52
C ILE A 41 -5.35 -11.30 0.25
N ASP A 42 -5.72 -12.52 -0.10
CA ASP A 42 -4.77 -13.56 -0.47
C ASP A 42 -3.89 -13.13 -1.65
N GLN A 43 -4.48 -12.52 -2.66
CA GLN A 43 -3.74 -12.01 -3.82
C GLN A 43 -2.79 -10.85 -3.47
N ARG A 44 -3.13 -10.07 -2.48
CA ARG A 44 -2.31 -8.94 -2.04
C ARG A 44 -1.03 -9.35 -1.32
N TYR A 45 -1.08 -10.42 -0.53
CA TYR A 45 0.03 -10.88 0.31
C TYR A 45 0.57 -12.22 -0.19
N TRP A 46 1.69 -12.19 -0.89
CA TRP A 46 2.31 -13.40 -1.47
C TRP A 46 2.83 -14.40 -0.42
N SER A 47 3.11 -13.94 0.82
CA SER A 47 3.70 -14.76 1.88
C SER A 47 2.68 -15.55 2.71
N ILE A 48 1.39 -15.34 2.46
CA ILE A 48 0.30 -16.04 3.15
C ILE A 48 -0.63 -16.67 2.12
N ASN A 49 -1.41 -17.64 2.55
CA ASN A 49 -2.37 -18.33 1.70
C ASN A 49 -3.81 -18.02 2.13
N LEU A 50 -4.77 -18.46 1.33
CA LEU A 50 -6.19 -18.22 1.55
C LEU A 50 -6.68 -18.84 2.86
N GLU A 51 -6.20 -20.03 3.22
CA GLU A 51 -6.54 -20.68 4.49
C GLU A 51 -6.13 -19.81 5.67
N GLN A 52 -4.93 -19.22 5.64
CA GLN A 52 -4.45 -18.33 6.68
C GLN A 52 -5.26 -17.02 6.76
N VAL A 53 -5.73 -16.52 5.63
CA VAL A 53 -6.62 -15.35 5.60
C VAL A 53 -7.94 -15.67 6.30
N TYR A 54 -8.57 -16.80 5.96
CA TYR A 54 -9.80 -17.23 6.61
C TYR A 54 -9.60 -17.53 8.10
N ALA A 55 -8.48 -18.13 8.47
CA ALA A 55 -8.13 -18.37 9.87
C ALA A 55 -8.03 -17.06 10.67
N THR A 56 -7.45 -16.03 10.07
CA THR A 56 -7.34 -14.71 10.69
C THR A 56 -8.71 -14.07 10.90
N ILE A 57 -9.59 -14.15 9.93
CA ILE A 57 -10.96 -13.65 10.05
C ILE A 57 -11.72 -14.42 11.13
N LEU A 58 -11.59 -15.73 11.15
CA LEU A 58 -12.22 -16.57 12.15
C LEU A 58 -11.70 -16.27 13.56
N TYR A 59 -10.41 -16.04 13.71
CA TYR A 59 -9.81 -15.62 14.98
C TYR A 59 -10.41 -14.30 15.46
N TYR A 60 -10.58 -13.33 14.57
CA TYR A 60 -11.26 -12.07 14.87
C TYR A 60 -12.69 -12.30 15.36
N LEU A 61 -13.46 -13.14 14.67
CA LEU A 61 -14.84 -13.42 15.03
C LEU A 61 -14.96 -14.14 16.39
N HIS A 62 -14.01 -14.98 16.73
CA HIS A 62 -13.97 -15.67 18.03
C HIS A 62 -13.51 -14.78 19.19
N ASN A 63 -12.69 -13.77 18.92
CA ASN A 63 -12.09 -12.90 19.92
C ASN A 63 -12.38 -11.43 19.60
N LYS A 64 -13.61 -11.13 19.27
CA LYS A 64 -13.99 -9.85 18.65
C LYS A 64 -13.63 -8.63 19.49
N GLU A 65 -13.87 -8.65 20.80
CA GLU A 65 -13.53 -7.53 21.68
C GLU A 65 -12.02 -7.32 21.78
N GLU A 66 -11.28 -8.39 22.01
CA GLU A 66 -9.83 -8.35 22.17
C GLU A 66 -9.13 -7.90 20.88
N VAL A 67 -9.54 -8.46 19.75
CA VAL A 67 -8.97 -8.14 18.44
C VAL A 67 -9.37 -6.73 18.01
N THR A 68 -10.58 -6.29 18.29
CA THR A 68 -11.00 -4.90 18.03
C THR A 68 -10.13 -3.91 18.80
N ARG A 69 -9.84 -4.20 20.07
CA ARG A 69 -8.92 -3.40 20.88
C ARG A 69 -7.52 -3.38 20.27
N TYR A 70 -7.02 -4.52 19.85
CA TYR A 70 -5.72 -4.67 19.18
C TYR A 70 -5.62 -3.80 17.94
N ILE A 71 -6.62 -3.86 17.07
CA ILE A 71 -6.65 -3.07 15.83
C ILE A 71 -6.78 -1.58 16.13
N THR A 72 -7.61 -1.20 17.09
CA THR A 72 -7.78 0.19 17.50
C THR A 72 -6.47 0.78 18.02
N GLU A 73 -5.77 0.07 18.88
CA GLU A 73 -4.46 0.48 19.40
C GLU A 73 -3.42 0.59 18.27
N TRP A 74 -3.45 -0.32 17.31
CA TRP A 74 -2.57 -0.28 16.15
C TRP A 74 -2.83 0.95 15.28
N ILE A 75 -4.08 1.29 15.02
CA ILE A 75 -4.46 2.48 14.25
C ILE A 75 -4.03 3.75 14.98
N GLU A 76 -4.31 3.84 16.28
CA GLU A 76 -3.93 4.98 17.12
C GLU A 76 -2.41 5.17 17.18
N PHE A 77 -1.67 4.07 17.29
CA PHE A 77 -0.22 4.09 17.24
C PHE A 77 0.29 4.63 15.89
N GLY A 78 -0.28 4.16 14.79
CA GLY A 78 0.08 4.63 13.45
C GLY A 78 -0.21 6.11 13.26
N GLU A 79 -1.35 6.61 13.75
CA GLU A 79 -1.70 8.04 13.69
C GLU A 79 -0.77 8.90 14.55
N ARG A 80 -0.41 8.41 15.74
CA ARG A 80 0.53 9.09 16.63
C ARG A 80 1.91 9.20 15.99
N MET A 81 2.42 8.12 15.41
CA MET A 81 3.70 8.12 14.73
C MET A 81 3.71 9.05 13.51
N ARG A 82 2.61 9.11 12.78
CA ARG A 82 2.45 10.03 11.66
C ARG A 82 2.51 11.49 12.12
N ARG A 83 1.79 11.83 13.21
CA ARG A 83 1.82 13.17 13.80
C ARG A 83 3.22 13.56 14.26
N GLU A 84 3.92 12.68 14.96
CA GLU A 84 5.30 12.92 15.40
C GLU A 84 6.24 13.15 14.22
N GLN A 85 6.07 12.41 13.12
CA GLN A 85 6.87 12.62 11.90
C GLN A 85 6.55 13.95 11.22
N GLU A 86 5.31 14.41 11.28
CA GLU A 86 4.91 15.72 10.75
C GLU A 86 5.46 16.86 11.59
N GLU A 87 5.44 16.74 12.92
CA GLU A 87 5.95 17.75 13.85
C GLU A 87 7.49 17.74 13.93
N ASN A 88 8.09 16.55 13.96
CA ASN A 88 9.53 16.34 14.05
C ASN A 88 10.01 15.36 12.96
N PRO A 89 10.02 15.80 11.70
CA PRO A 89 10.44 14.91 10.61
C PRO A 89 11.91 14.51 10.76
N PRO A 90 12.27 13.25 10.41
CA PRO A 90 13.67 12.82 10.38
C PRO A 90 14.55 13.73 9.52
N PRO A 91 15.87 13.83 9.80
CA PRO A 91 16.75 14.72 9.05
C PRO A 91 16.71 14.54 7.53
N VAL A 92 16.52 13.31 7.06
CA VAL A 92 16.39 12.98 5.63
C VAL A 92 15.13 13.65 5.06
N ILE A 93 14.02 13.57 5.75
CA ILE A 93 12.74 14.16 5.31
C ILE A 93 12.84 15.70 5.33
N ARG A 94 13.48 16.28 6.35
CA ARG A 94 13.74 17.73 6.41
C ARG A 94 14.57 18.19 5.22
N ARG A 95 15.61 17.43 4.88
CA ARG A 95 16.47 17.72 3.73
C ARG A 95 15.69 17.64 2.41
N LEU A 96 14.87 16.62 2.23
CA LEU A 96 14.03 16.47 1.05
C LEU A 96 13.00 17.60 0.91
N ARG A 97 12.37 17.99 2.02
CA ARG A 97 11.44 19.13 2.03
C ARG A 97 12.14 20.44 1.65
N ARG A 98 13.35 20.68 2.20
CA ARG A 98 14.17 21.87 1.88
C ARG A 98 14.54 21.89 0.41
N LEU A 99 14.97 20.76 -0.15
CA LEU A 99 15.28 20.65 -1.57
C LEU A 99 14.03 20.89 -2.44
N ARG A 100 12.89 20.39 -2.03
CA ARG A 100 11.62 20.61 -2.70
C ARG A 100 11.21 22.08 -2.71
N GLU A 101 11.40 22.80 -1.59
CA GLU A 101 11.14 24.24 -1.52
C GLU A 101 12.07 25.04 -2.41
N LEU A 102 13.38 24.71 -2.41
CA LEU A 102 14.39 25.42 -3.17
C LEU A 102 14.31 25.17 -4.66
N TYR A 103 14.01 23.95 -5.07
CA TYR A 103 14.08 23.51 -6.47
C TYR A 103 12.72 23.06 -7.04
N GLY A 104 11.66 23.15 -6.25
CA GLY A 104 10.34 22.63 -6.65
C GLY A 104 9.80 23.26 -7.92
N GLN A 105 9.93 24.59 -8.07
CA GLN A 105 9.49 25.30 -9.25
C GLN A 105 10.36 24.97 -10.48
N GLU A 106 11.66 24.88 -10.29
CA GLU A 106 12.59 24.53 -11.36
C GLU A 106 12.39 23.07 -11.83
N ALA A 107 12.23 22.14 -10.88
CA ALA A 107 11.95 20.75 -11.19
C ALA A 107 10.61 20.59 -11.93
N ALA A 108 9.58 21.32 -11.52
CA ALA A 108 8.30 21.32 -12.20
C ALA A 108 8.40 21.84 -13.62
N ARG A 109 9.18 22.92 -13.83
CA ARG A 109 9.45 23.49 -15.16
C ARG A 109 10.17 22.48 -16.05
N ILE A 110 11.21 21.82 -15.54
CA ILE A 110 11.97 20.81 -16.29
C ILE A 110 11.07 19.63 -16.69
N VAL A 111 10.22 19.17 -15.80
CA VAL A 111 9.27 18.08 -16.09
C VAL A 111 8.28 18.51 -17.18
N GLN A 112 7.77 19.75 -17.13
CA GLN A 112 6.85 20.26 -18.14
C GLN A 112 7.53 20.41 -19.51
N GLU A 113 8.76 20.94 -19.55
CA GLU A 113 9.53 21.05 -20.77
C GLU A 113 9.79 19.68 -21.40
N ARG A 114 10.16 18.70 -20.60
CA ARG A 114 10.39 17.32 -21.07
C ARG A 114 9.12 16.69 -21.63
N ARG A 115 7.98 16.87 -20.98
CA ARG A 115 6.69 16.39 -21.50
C ARG A 115 6.32 17.04 -22.81
N ALA A 116 6.52 18.35 -22.94
CA ALA A 116 6.26 19.06 -24.16
C ALA A 116 7.14 18.55 -25.31
N GLU A 117 8.43 18.30 -25.07
CA GLU A 117 9.35 17.70 -26.05
C GLU A 117 8.92 16.30 -26.48
N GLU A 118 8.50 15.46 -25.51
CA GLU A 118 7.99 14.11 -25.77
C GLU A 118 6.72 14.14 -26.62
N GLU A 119 5.80 15.06 -26.33
CA GLU A 119 4.57 15.23 -27.13
C GLU A 119 4.89 15.66 -28.58
N VAL A 120 5.83 16.57 -28.76
CA VAL A 120 6.28 17.01 -30.10
C VAL A 120 6.90 15.86 -30.89
N VAL A 121 7.78 15.09 -30.25
CA VAL A 121 8.41 13.91 -30.86
C VAL A 121 7.38 12.88 -31.26
N PHE A 122 6.42 12.59 -30.37
CA PHE A 122 5.33 11.65 -30.62
C PHE A 122 4.45 12.10 -31.79
N ALA A 123 4.07 13.39 -31.84
CA ALA A 123 3.28 13.94 -32.91
C ALA A 123 4.04 13.85 -34.25
N GLN A 124 5.35 14.09 -34.24
CA GLN A 124 6.19 13.97 -35.42
C GLN A 124 6.28 12.54 -35.94
N LEU A 125 6.45 11.57 -35.05
CA LEU A 125 6.47 10.14 -35.39
C LEU A 125 5.15 9.69 -36.02
N LEU A 126 4.01 10.18 -35.49
CA LEU A 126 2.70 9.90 -36.07
C LEU A 126 2.55 10.48 -37.49
N ARG A 127 3.09 11.67 -37.76
CA ARG A 127 3.09 12.29 -39.12
C ARG A 127 3.95 11.49 -40.08
N GLU A 128 5.13 11.05 -39.68
CA GLU A 128 6.04 10.28 -40.52
C GLU A 128 5.48 8.91 -40.90
N ARG A 129 4.65 8.29 -40.02
CA ARG A 129 3.99 7.02 -40.31
C ARG A 129 2.76 7.15 -41.21
N GLY A 130 2.25 8.37 -41.37
CA GLY A 130 1.14 8.66 -42.27
C GLY A 130 -0.22 8.09 -41.80
N PRO A 131 -1.26 8.25 -42.68
CA PRO A 131 -2.62 7.85 -42.32
C PRO A 131 -2.86 6.34 -42.20
N ASP A 132 -1.91 5.53 -42.65
CA ASP A 132 -2.01 4.06 -42.60
C ASP A 132 -1.62 3.47 -41.25
N TYR A 133 -1.16 4.31 -40.32
CA TYR A 133 -0.86 3.89 -38.97
C TYR A 133 -2.16 3.73 -38.15
N GLN A 134 -2.70 2.51 -38.18
CA GLN A 134 -3.80 2.16 -37.32
C GLN A 134 -3.26 1.50 -36.07
N VAL A 135 -3.55 2.11 -34.91
CA VAL A 135 -3.43 1.42 -33.64
C VAL A 135 -4.46 0.27 -33.71
N ASN A 136 -3.97 -0.95 -33.80
CA ASN A 136 -4.83 -2.12 -33.73
C ASN A 136 -5.43 -2.22 -32.32
N ASN A 137 -6.47 -1.44 -32.08
CA ASN A 137 -7.37 -1.69 -30.98
C ASN A 137 -8.27 -2.85 -31.35
N LYS A 138 -7.72 -4.03 -31.39
CA LYS A 138 -8.53 -5.23 -31.31
C LYS A 138 -8.89 -5.43 -29.84
N SER A 139 -9.95 -4.75 -29.44
CA SER A 139 -10.72 -5.15 -28.29
C SER A 139 -11.53 -6.39 -28.71
N GLU A 140 -10.97 -7.54 -28.53
CA GLU A 140 -11.75 -8.75 -28.44
C GLU A 140 -12.01 -9.08 -26.99
#